data_d687872bd574bb405f24d87f6b86a4a5
#
_entry.id   d687872bd574bb405f24d87f6b86a4a5
#
_cell.length_a   1.000
_cell.length_b   1.000
_cell.length_c   1.000
_cell.angle_alpha   90.00
_cell.angle_beta   90.00
_cell.angle_gamma   90.00
#
_symmetry.space_group_name_H-M   'P 1'
#
loop_
_entity.id
_entity.type
_entity.pdbx_description
1 polymer ?
#
loop_
_entity_poly.entity_id
_entity_poly.type
_entity_poly.pdbx_seq_one_letter_code
_entity_poly.pdbx_strand_id
1 'polypeptide(L)'
;MALVCAAMVMPMSAKTFVAYFSATGTTKAAAEILARQHNARIWEIEPAVKYTAADLDWRNPQSRSSIEMNDPEERPMIKQCTDVTPYDTIYIGFPIWWGICPRIINSWLDNNEPQLQGKIMIPFATSGSSGIEEAESYLKKTYPALNWQKGLLLNRK
;
A
#
# COMPACT_ATOMS: atom_id res chain seq x y z
N MET A 1 -32.58 32.80 2.96
CA MET A 1 -31.96 32.64 3.03
C MET A 1 -30.99 31.75 2.90
N ALA A 2 -30.40 31.58 2.37
CA ALA A 2 -29.60 30.65 1.93
C ALA A 2 -28.30 30.53 2.51
N LEU A 3 -28.03 30.89 3.43
CA LEU A 3 -26.87 30.94 3.83
C LEU A 3 -26.25 29.75 4.06
N VAL A 4 -26.85 28.86 4.19
CA VAL A 4 -26.33 27.69 4.35
C VAL A 4 -25.19 27.36 3.65
N CYS A 5 -25.05 27.75 2.55
CA CYS A 5 -23.98 27.38 1.77
C CYS A 5 -22.73 27.69 2.35
N ALA A 6 -22.69 28.63 3.10
CA ALA A 6 -21.42 29.06 3.54
C ALA A 6 -20.74 27.93 4.16
N ALA A 7 -21.45 27.21 4.83
CA ALA A 7 -20.82 26.16 5.51
C ALA A 7 -20.26 25.21 4.60
N MET A 8 -20.85 25.06 3.52
CA MET A 8 -20.41 24.06 2.71
C MET A 8 -19.25 24.42 2.03
N VAL A 9 -18.95 25.58 2.02
CA VAL A 9 -17.88 25.99 1.24
C VAL A 9 -16.70 25.84 2.05
N MET A 10 -16.78 25.33 3.21
CA MET A 10 -15.62 25.14 3.98
C MET A 10 -14.73 24.34 3.17
N PRO A 11 -13.51 24.72 3.08
CA PRO A 11 -12.57 23.99 2.30
C PRO A 11 -12.47 22.64 2.90
N MET A 12 -12.65 21.66 2.09
CA MET A 12 -12.53 20.35 2.54
C MET A 12 -11.07 20.06 2.58
N SER A 13 -10.54 19.74 3.72
CA SER A 13 -9.16 19.33 3.77
C SER A 13 -9.09 18.06 2.99
N ALA A 14 -8.07 17.89 2.21
CA ALA A 14 -7.84 16.67 1.50
C ALA A 14 -7.71 15.57 2.53
N LYS A 15 -8.41 14.48 2.35
CA LYS A 15 -8.35 13.35 3.28
C LYS A 15 -7.34 12.35 2.81
N THR A 16 -6.46 11.97 3.69
CA THR A 16 -5.36 11.06 3.40
C THR A 16 -5.53 9.75 4.12
N PHE A 17 -5.23 8.67 3.42
CA PHE A 17 -5.33 7.33 3.94
C PHE A 17 -3.98 6.63 3.75
N VAL A 18 -3.54 5.88 4.74
CA VAL A 18 -2.30 5.12 4.65
C VAL A 18 -2.66 3.64 4.79
N ALA A 19 -2.53 2.89 3.71
CA ALA A 19 -2.72 1.46 3.72
C ALA A 19 -1.34 0.81 3.63
N TYR A 20 -1.11 -0.25 4.38
CA TYR A 20 0.20 -0.90 4.36
C TYR A 20 0.12 -2.38 4.70
N PHE A 21 1.07 -3.14 4.17
CA PHE A 21 1.32 -4.50 4.60
C PHE A 21 2.69 -4.54 5.27
N SER A 22 2.77 -5.21 6.40
CA SER A 22 4.04 -5.33 7.13
C SER A 22 4.24 -6.78 7.55
N ALA A 23 5.36 -7.36 7.15
CA ALA A 23 5.65 -8.76 7.50
C ALA A 23 6.34 -8.87 8.85
N THR A 24 7.22 -7.92 9.18
CA THR A 24 8.04 -8.01 10.39
C THR A 24 7.95 -6.79 11.29
N GLY A 25 7.08 -5.84 10.97
CA GLY A 25 6.89 -4.64 11.79
C GLY A 25 7.63 -3.40 11.28
N THR A 26 8.56 -3.56 10.36
CA THR A 26 9.33 -2.42 9.84
C THR A 26 8.45 -1.47 9.04
N THR A 27 7.67 -2.00 8.12
CA THR A 27 6.77 -1.17 7.32
C THR A 27 5.69 -0.55 8.20
N LYS A 28 5.24 -1.28 9.21
CA LYS A 28 4.23 -0.76 10.15
C LYS A 28 4.75 0.49 10.84
N ALA A 29 5.98 0.46 11.33
CA ALA A 29 6.57 1.61 12.02
C ALA A 29 6.65 2.81 11.09
N ALA A 30 7.07 2.59 9.85
CA ALA A 30 7.15 3.66 8.86
C ALA A 30 5.76 4.22 8.53
N ALA A 31 4.78 3.34 8.42
CA ALA A 31 3.40 3.75 8.11
C ALA A 31 2.82 4.61 9.22
N GLU A 32 3.11 4.26 10.48
CA GLU A 32 2.61 5.01 11.62
C GLU A 32 3.18 6.42 11.66
N ILE A 33 4.46 6.56 11.37
CA ILE A 33 5.09 7.87 11.32
C ILE A 33 4.48 8.70 10.19
N LEU A 34 4.35 8.09 9.02
CA LEU A 34 3.79 8.78 7.86
C LEU A 34 2.35 9.22 8.12
N ALA A 35 1.56 8.37 8.75
CA ALA A 35 0.17 8.70 9.06
C ALA A 35 0.09 9.88 10.01
N ARG A 36 0.97 9.94 11.01
CA ARG A 36 0.98 11.07 11.93
C ARG A 36 1.39 12.35 11.22
N GLN A 37 2.38 12.29 10.35
CA GLN A 37 2.86 13.46 9.62
C GLN A 37 1.76 14.08 8.75
N HIS A 38 0.87 13.27 8.24
CA HIS A 38 -0.17 13.72 7.33
C HIS A 38 -1.56 13.75 7.96
N ASN A 39 -1.65 13.49 9.27
CA ASN A 39 -2.92 13.40 9.96
C ASN A 39 -3.85 12.46 9.20
N ALA A 40 -3.35 11.31 8.82
CA ALA A 40 -4.04 10.37 7.96
C ALA A 40 -4.64 9.22 8.73
N ARG A 41 -5.69 8.64 8.16
CA ARG A 41 -6.25 7.39 8.67
C ARG A 41 -5.29 6.28 8.26
N ILE A 42 -5.03 5.35 9.15
CA ILE A 42 -4.11 4.25 8.86
C ILE A 42 -4.86 2.92 8.86
N TRP A 43 -4.49 2.03 7.97
CA TRP A 43 -5.11 0.71 7.86
C TRP A 43 -4.07 -0.34 7.52
N GLU A 44 -4.05 -1.42 8.27
CA GLU A 44 -3.16 -2.53 7.99
C GLU A 44 -3.83 -3.52 7.04
N ILE A 45 -3.16 -3.86 5.95
CA ILE A 45 -3.63 -4.88 5.02
C ILE A 45 -3.16 -6.21 5.62
N GLU A 46 -4.07 -6.92 6.24
CA GLU A 46 -3.73 -8.17 6.91
C GLU A 46 -4.02 -9.36 6.01
N PRO A 47 -3.07 -10.26 5.85
CA PRO A 47 -3.34 -11.49 5.11
C PRO A 47 -4.30 -12.36 5.93
N ALA A 48 -5.17 -13.09 5.25
CA ALA A 48 -6.08 -14.01 5.92
C ALA A 48 -5.30 -15.05 6.73
N VAL A 49 -4.14 -15.46 6.22
CA VAL A 49 -3.23 -16.37 6.92
C VAL A 49 -1.92 -15.63 7.12
N LYS A 50 -1.55 -15.40 8.36
CA LYS A 50 -0.32 -14.67 8.66
C LYS A 50 0.92 -15.38 8.14
N TYR A 51 1.93 -14.60 7.77
CA TYR A 51 3.21 -15.15 7.34
C TYR A 51 4.02 -15.57 8.54
N THR A 52 4.52 -16.78 8.54
CA THR A 52 5.42 -17.28 9.60
C THR A 52 6.86 -16.97 9.19
N ALA A 53 7.81 -17.22 10.09
CA ALA A 53 9.21 -17.05 9.76
C ALA A 53 9.61 -17.96 8.58
N ALA A 54 9.09 -19.18 8.56
CA ALA A 54 9.37 -20.09 7.45
C ALA A 54 8.79 -19.58 6.14
N ASP A 55 7.60 -18.96 6.19
CA ASP A 55 6.97 -18.40 5.00
C ASP A 55 7.81 -17.27 4.41
N LEU A 56 8.57 -16.57 5.24
CA LEU A 56 9.35 -15.43 4.81
C LEU A 56 10.78 -15.77 4.41
N ASP A 57 11.15 -17.05 4.45
CA ASP A 57 12.50 -17.46 4.11
C ASP A 57 12.72 -17.36 2.61
N TRP A 58 13.18 -16.19 2.17
CA TRP A 58 13.36 -15.92 0.75
C TRP A 58 14.47 -16.77 0.10
N ARG A 59 15.32 -17.39 0.91
CA ARG A 59 16.36 -18.25 0.38
C ARG A 59 15.83 -19.63 0.01
N ASN A 60 14.68 -19.99 0.56
CA ASN A 60 14.05 -21.27 0.27
C ASN A 60 13.06 -21.10 -0.88
N PRO A 61 13.34 -21.68 -2.06
CA PRO A 61 12.44 -21.53 -3.20
C PRO A 61 11.06 -22.15 -2.98
N GLN A 62 10.92 -22.97 -1.93
CA GLN A 62 9.63 -23.58 -1.62
C GLN A 62 8.88 -22.80 -0.55
N SER A 63 9.42 -21.71 -0.03
CA SER A 63 8.71 -20.94 0.98
C SER A 63 7.51 -20.23 0.36
N ARG A 64 6.56 -19.88 1.19
CA ARG A 64 5.34 -19.21 0.72
C ARG A 64 5.65 -17.93 -0.05
N SER A 65 6.53 -17.08 0.49
CA SER A 65 6.85 -15.83 -0.18
C SER A 65 7.53 -16.08 -1.53
N SER A 66 8.42 -17.08 -1.60
CA SER A 66 9.09 -17.40 -2.87
C SER A 66 8.08 -17.87 -3.91
N ILE A 67 7.17 -18.75 -3.51
CA ILE A 67 6.15 -19.26 -4.43
C ILE A 67 5.25 -18.13 -4.92
N GLU A 68 4.81 -17.28 -3.99
CA GLU A 68 3.94 -16.15 -4.35
C GLU A 68 4.64 -15.20 -5.32
N MET A 69 5.90 -14.88 -5.03
CA MET A 69 6.60 -13.90 -5.87
C MET A 69 6.97 -14.45 -7.24
N ASN A 70 7.07 -15.77 -7.38
CA ASN A 70 7.33 -16.38 -8.67
C ASN A 70 6.08 -16.47 -9.55
N ASP A 71 4.91 -16.21 -8.99
CA ASP A 71 3.65 -16.25 -9.76
C ASP A 71 3.03 -14.86 -9.80
N PRO A 72 3.12 -14.16 -10.95
CA PRO A 72 2.57 -12.80 -11.05
C PRO A 72 1.06 -12.75 -10.84
N GLU A 73 0.36 -13.88 -10.99
CA GLU A 73 -1.09 -13.92 -10.83
C GLU A 73 -1.53 -14.31 -9.43
N GLU A 74 -0.60 -14.61 -8.56
CA GLU A 74 -0.96 -15.01 -7.22
C GLU A 74 -1.61 -13.85 -6.46
N ARG A 75 -2.70 -14.12 -5.75
CA ARG A 75 -3.42 -13.09 -4.98
C ARG A 75 -3.74 -13.63 -3.59
N PRO A 76 -2.83 -13.49 -2.62
CA PRO A 76 -3.13 -13.93 -1.25
C PRO A 76 -4.39 -13.26 -0.74
N MET A 77 -5.20 -14.02 -0.01
CA MET A 77 -6.47 -13.51 0.49
C MET A 77 -6.24 -12.51 1.62
N ILE A 78 -7.00 -11.43 1.59
CA ILE A 78 -6.95 -10.39 2.60
C ILE A 78 -8.05 -10.67 3.63
N LYS A 79 -7.73 -10.43 4.90
CA LYS A 79 -8.64 -10.72 5.99
C LYS A 79 -9.91 -9.86 5.98
N GLN A 80 -9.77 -8.58 5.71
CA GLN A 80 -10.90 -7.66 5.72
C GLN A 80 -10.84 -6.66 4.58
N CYS A 81 -11.99 -6.29 4.07
CA CYS A 81 -12.07 -5.27 3.02
C CYS A 81 -11.94 -3.89 3.62
N THR A 82 -11.57 -2.92 2.81
CA THR A 82 -11.39 -1.54 3.23
C THR A 82 -12.14 -0.62 2.29
N ASP A 83 -12.86 0.34 2.84
CA ASP A 83 -13.56 1.34 2.04
C ASP A 83 -12.71 2.61 2.02
N VAL A 84 -12.19 2.98 0.86
CA VAL A 84 -11.36 4.18 0.74
C VAL A 84 -12.08 5.31 -0.01
N THR A 85 -13.39 5.14 -0.24
CA THR A 85 -14.18 6.13 -0.98
C THR A 85 -14.01 7.57 -0.47
N PRO A 86 -13.98 7.82 0.85
CA PRO A 86 -13.92 9.21 1.33
C PRO A 86 -12.56 9.91 1.17
N TYR A 87 -11.54 9.20 0.71
CA TYR A 87 -10.18 9.74 0.74
C TYR A 87 -9.72 10.19 -0.63
N ASP A 88 -8.87 11.22 -0.67
CA ASP A 88 -8.36 11.80 -1.92
C ASP A 88 -6.97 11.32 -2.24
N THR A 89 -6.19 11.04 -1.22
CA THR A 89 -4.80 10.61 -1.35
C THR A 89 -4.59 9.31 -0.61
N ILE A 90 -4.04 8.35 -1.30
CA ILE A 90 -3.79 7.02 -0.73
C ILE A 90 -2.29 6.75 -0.76
N TYR A 91 -1.71 6.55 0.41
CA TYR A 91 -0.36 6.03 0.50
C TYR A 91 -0.49 4.52 0.63
N ILE A 92 0.28 3.78 -0.16
CA ILE A 92 0.25 2.32 -0.10
C ILE A 92 1.66 1.83 0.19
N GLY A 93 1.84 1.16 1.31
CA GLY A 93 3.16 0.81 1.81
C GLY A 93 3.42 -0.67 1.91
N PHE A 94 4.69 -1.06 1.72
CA PHE A 94 5.07 -2.46 1.69
C PHE A 94 6.58 -2.64 1.83
N PRO A 95 7.00 -3.82 2.28
CA PRO A 95 8.42 -4.15 2.21
C PRO A 95 8.74 -4.53 0.77
N ILE A 96 9.95 -4.22 0.31
CA ILE A 96 10.37 -4.63 -1.03
C ILE A 96 10.67 -6.12 -1.01
N TRP A 97 9.96 -6.89 -1.83
CA TRP A 97 10.19 -8.31 -2.02
C TRP A 97 10.55 -8.54 -3.49
N TRP A 98 11.72 -9.13 -3.73
CA TRP A 98 12.19 -9.37 -5.10
C TRP A 98 12.09 -8.10 -5.96
N GLY A 99 12.44 -6.98 -5.38
CA GLY A 99 12.49 -5.69 -6.11
C GLY A 99 11.16 -4.96 -6.22
N ILE A 100 10.05 -5.64 -5.96
CA ILE A 100 8.72 -5.05 -6.15
C ILE A 100 7.87 -5.24 -4.89
N CYS A 101 6.57 -5.02 -4.98
CA CYS A 101 5.68 -5.18 -3.84
C CYS A 101 5.27 -6.65 -3.68
N PRO A 102 4.96 -7.08 -2.45
CA PRO A 102 4.40 -8.41 -2.23
C PRO A 102 3.04 -8.57 -2.92
N ARG A 103 2.68 -9.80 -3.27
CA ARG A 103 1.43 -10.06 -3.98
C ARG A 103 0.18 -9.66 -3.22
N ILE A 104 0.25 -9.57 -1.89
CA ILE A 104 -0.91 -9.12 -1.13
C ILE A 104 -1.25 -7.65 -1.45
N ILE A 105 -0.27 -6.86 -1.88
CA ILE A 105 -0.52 -5.50 -2.33
C ILE A 105 -1.35 -5.54 -3.63
N ASN A 106 -1.03 -6.48 -4.53
CA ASN A 106 -1.85 -6.67 -5.72
C ASN A 106 -3.26 -7.06 -5.34
N SER A 107 -3.43 -7.92 -4.32
CA SER A 107 -4.75 -8.31 -3.87
C SER A 107 -5.55 -7.10 -3.42
N TRP A 108 -4.92 -6.21 -2.66
CA TRP A 108 -5.59 -5.02 -2.14
C TRP A 108 -5.93 -4.04 -3.28
N LEU A 109 -4.99 -3.84 -4.20
CA LEU A 109 -5.22 -2.95 -5.33
C LEU A 109 -6.33 -3.49 -6.23
N ASP A 110 -6.33 -4.78 -6.50
CA ASP A 110 -7.37 -5.39 -7.32
C ASP A 110 -8.75 -5.22 -6.67
N ASN A 111 -8.83 -5.44 -5.37
CA ASN A 111 -10.09 -5.32 -4.66
C ASN A 111 -10.62 -3.90 -4.61
N ASN A 112 -9.73 -2.92 -4.59
CA ASN A 112 -10.12 -1.53 -4.41
C ASN A 112 -10.02 -0.68 -5.67
N GLU A 113 -9.56 -1.25 -6.77
CA GLU A 113 -9.29 -0.44 -7.97
C GLU A 113 -10.44 0.46 -8.39
N PRO A 114 -11.70 0.01 -8.38
CA PRO A 114 -12.79 0.91 -8.76
C PRO A 114 -12.88 2.15 -7.87
N GLN A 115 -12.56 2.01 -6.59
CA GLN A 115 -12.62 3.16 -5.67
C GLN A 115 -11.40 4.06 -5.82
N LEU A 116 -10.31 3.55 -6.38
CA LEU A 116 -9.06 4.30 -6.45
C LEU A 116 -8.95 5.22 -7.65
N GLN A 117 -9.89 5.11 -8.59
CA GLN A 117 -9.88 5.95 -9.78
C GLN A 117 -9.97 7.42 -9.39
N GLY A 118 -9.10 8.23 -9.97
CA GLY A 118 -9.11 9.68 -9.72
C GLY A 118 -8.39 10.12 -8.44
N LYS A 119 -7.95 9.17 -7.61
CA LYS A 119 -7.24 9.53 -6.38
C LYS A 119 -5.75 9.59 -6.63
N ILE A 120 -5.05 10.31 -5.76
CA ILE A 120 -3.59 10.38 -5.84
C ILE A 120 -3.05 9.15 -5.12
N MET A 121 -2.19 8.39 -5.80
CA MET A 121 -1.60 7.16 -5.25
C MET A 121 -0.10 7.38 -5.04
N ILE A 122 0.36 7.19 -3.81
CA ILE A 122 1.77 7.38 -3.48
C ILE A 122 2.31 6.11 -2.83
N PRO A 123 3.16 5.36 -3.51
CA PRO A 123 3.73 4.15 -2.89
C PRO A 123 4.84 4.54 -1.93
N PHE A 124 4.95 3.79 -0.85
CA PHE A 124 6.13 3.92 0.01
C PHE A 124 6.60 2.51 0.38
N ALA A 125 7.88 2.39 0.63
CA ALA A 125 8.45 1.08 0.86
C ALA A 125 9.52 1.13 1.92
N THR A 126 9.76 -0.03 2.54
CA THR A 126 10.89 -0.25 3.41
C THR A 126 11.73 -1.35 2.76
N SER A 127 13.04 -1.27 2.94
CA SER A 127 13.93 -2.20 2.27
C SER A 127 15.26 -2.31 3.02
N GLY A 128 15.85 -3.48 2.97
CA GLY A 128 17.16 -3.69 3.54
C GLY A 128 18.25 -3.07 2.68
N SER A 129 18.09 -3.10 1.37
CA SER A 129 19.12 -2.60 0.45
C SER A 129 18.59 -2.03 -0.85
N SER A 130 17.47 -2.52 -1.37
CA SER A 130 16.98 -2.08 -2.67
C SER A 130 16.33 -0.70 -2.60
N GLY A 131 16.31 0.00 -3.73
CA GLY A 131 15.52 1.22 -3.85
C GLY A 131 14.07 0.90 -4.17
N ILE A 132 13.27 1.91 -4.43
CA ILE A 132 11.84 1.75 -4.70
C ILE A 132 11.52 1.84 -6.20
N GLU A 133 12.49 2.21 -7.01
CA GLU A 133 12.24 2.52 -8.42
C GLU A 133 11.63 1.37 -9.23
N GLU A 134 12.08 0.16 -8.98
CA GLU A 134 11.54 -0.99 -9.69
C GLU A 134 10.09 -1.25 -9.27
N ALA A 135 9.79 -1.09 -8.00
CA ALA A 135 8.43 -1.26 -7.51
C ALA A 135 7.51 -0.18 -8.09
N GLU A 136 7.99 1.05 -8.20
CA GLU A 136 7.21 2.13 -8.82
C GLU A 136 6.89 1.79 -10.27
N SER A 137 7.87 1.33 -11.02
CA SER A 137 7.67 0.96 -12.41
C SER A 137 6.67 -0.19 -12.53
N TYR A 138 6.78 -1.16 -11.67
CA TYR A 138 5.89 -2.30 -11.66
C TYR A 138 4.44 -1.87 -11.42
N LEU A 139 4.22 -0.99 -10.43
CA LEU A 139 2.88 -0.53 -10.11
C LEU A 139 2.26 0.28 -11.27
N LYS A 140 3.07 1.13 -11.90
CA LYS A 140 2.57 1.91 -13.03
C LYS A 140 2.20 1.03 -14.20
N LYS A 141 2.98 -0.01 -14.45
CA LYS A 141 2.70 -0.91 -15.56
C LYS A 141 1.50 -1.79 -15.29
N THR A 142 1.35 -2.24 -14.05
CA THR A 142 0.30 -3.17 -13.69
C THR A 142 -1.05 -2.47 -13.52
N TYR A 143 -1.01 -1.24 -13.00
CA TYR A 143 -2.23 -0.46 -12.73
C TYR A 143 -2.14 0.91 -13.42
N PRO A 144 -2.11 0.91 -14.76
CA PRO A 144 -1.90 2.17 -15.49
C PRO A 144 -3.04 3.18 -15.41
N ALA A 145 -4.21 2.74 -14.98
CA ALA A 145 -5.35 3.64 -14.84
C ALA A 145 -5.28 4.49 -13.57
N LEU A 146 -4.42 4.13 -12.63
CA LEU A 146 -4.30 4.87 -11.38
C LEU A 146 -3.27 5.99 -11.50
N ASN A 147 -3.47 7.04 -10.70
CA ASN A 147 -2.61 8.23 -10.78
C ASN A 147 -1.44 8.10 -9.80
N TRP A 148 -0.38 7.45 -10.22
CA TRP A 148 0.78 7.20 -9.39
C TRP A 148 1.71 8.40 -9.31
N GLN A 149 2.07 8.78 -8.10
CA GLN A 149 3.05 9.83 -7.86
C GLN A 149 4.38 9.19 -7.44
N LYS A 150 5.41 9.99 -7.32
CA LYS A 150 6.72 9.48 -6.94
C LYS A 150 6.66 8.86 -5.57
N GLY A 151 7.26 7.70 -5.41
CA GLY A 151 7.24 6.96 -4.17
C GLY A 151 8.29 7.40 -3.16
N LEU A 152 8.20 6.85 -1.97
CA LEU A 152 9.07 7.17 -0.85
C LEU A 152 9.73 5.90 -0.33
N LEU A 153 11.03 5.96 -0.10
CA LEU A 153 11.74 4.87 0.57
C LEU A 153 11.99 5.32 2.00
N LEU A 154 11.31 4.72 2.96
CA LEU A 154 11.28 5.24 4.33
C LEU A 154 12.13 4.51 5.34
N ASN A 155 12.67 3.38 4.96
CA ASN A 155 13.52 2.67 5.90
C ASN A 155 14.85 2.41 5.29
N ARG A 156 15.66 3.49 5.14
CA ARG A 156 16.89 3.19 4.59
C ARG A 156 17.88 3.20 5.67
N LYS A 157 18.81 2.37 5.70
CA LYS A 157 19.83 2.29 6.67
C LYS A 157 21.05 3.00 6.24
#